data_5e007382952ecc26e22cc630776953af
#
_entry.id   5e007382952ecc26e22cc630776953af
#
_cell.length_a   1.000
_cell.length_b   1.000
_cell.length_c   1.000
_cell.angle_alpha   90.00
_cell.angle_beta   90.00
_cell.angle_gamma   90.00
#
_symmetry.space_group_name_H-M   'P 1'
#
loop_
_entity.id
_entity.type
_entity.pdbx_description
1 polymer ?
#
loop_
_entity_poly.entity_id
_entity_poly.type
_entity_poly.pdbx_seq_one_letter_code
_entity_poly.pdbx_strand_id
1 'polypeptide(L)'
;MRVQFVEKVNGPERLVCDAEVLFDEDPLAGMKLVGFSLWRSTDGDEYVTFPSRAIGAGTERKYFDYLRSAEGLSAEVKRVKDWILGEYRASRAA
;
A
#
# COMPACT_ATOMS: atom_id res chain seq x y z
N MET A 1 -7.33 -13.32 -2.65
CA MET A 1 -7.14 -11.85 -2.64
C MET A 1 -6.51 -11.40 -3.95
N ARG A 2 -6.85 -10.20 -4.36
CA ARG A 2 -6.24 -9.56 -5.54
C ARG A 2 -6.03 -8.09 -5.27
N VAL A 3 -5.18 -7.43 -6.08
CA VAL A 3 -4.88 -6.02 -5.95
C VAL A 3 -5.39 -5.28 -7.17
N GLN A 4 -6.02 -4.14 -6.92
CA GLN A 4 -6.46 -3.23 -7.96
C GLN A 4 -5.69 -1.91 -7.82
N PHE A 5 -5.17 -1.38 -8.92
CA PHE A 5 -4.41 -0.14 -8.91
C PHE A 5 -5.26 0.98 -9.49
N VAL A 6 -5.26 2.12 -8.80
CA VAL A 6 -6.06 3.28 -9.17
C VAL A 6 -5.13 4.46 -9.37
N GLU A 7 -5.05 4.95 -10.61
CA GLU A 7 -4.21 6.09 -10.91
C GLU A 7 -4.78 7.36 -10.30
N LYS A 8 -3.89 8.20 -9.77
CA LYS A 8 -4.25 9.50 -9.22
C LYS A 8 -3.83 10.60 -10.17
N VAL A 9 -4.80 11.47 -10.51
CA VAL A 9 -4.54 12.69 -11.26
C VAL A 9 -4.36 13.81 -10.24
N ASN A 10 -3.32 14.62 -10.38
CA ASN A 10 -3.02 15.74 -9.48
C ASN A 10 -2.59 15.33 -8.07
N GLY A 11 -2.08 14.11 -7.90
CA GLY A 11 -1.48 13.68 -6.65
C GLY A 11 -0.06 14.21 -6.47
N PRO A 12 0.60 13.88 -5.36
CA PRO A 12 2.00 14.21 -5.15
C PRO A 12 2.87 13.68 -6.28
N GLU A 13 3.95 14.38 -6.59
CA GLU A 13 4.81 14.07 -7.75
C GLU A 13 5.34 12.64 -7.74
N ARG A 14 5.67 12.12 -6.57
CA ARG A 14 6.25 10.76 -6.45
C ARG A 14 5.22 9.67 -6.28
N LEU A 15 3.96 10.02 -6.18
CA LEU A 15 2.88 9.04 -6.08
C LEU A 15 2.62 8.43 -7.45
N VAL A 16 2.85 7.12 -7.56
CA VAL A 16 2.60 6.39 -8.80
C VAL A 16 1.11 6.09 -8.95
N CYS A 17 0.53 5.48 -7.91
CA CYS A 17 -0.89 5.14 -7.88
C CYS A 17 -1.30 4.72 -6.47
N ASP A 18 -2.59 4.64 -6.25
CA ASP A 18 -3.13 3.97 -5.07
C ASP A 18 -3.32 2.49 -5.37
N ALA A 19 -3.35 1.66 -4.34
CA ALA A 19 -3.63 0.25 -4.45
C ALA A 19 -4.75 -0.12 -3.48
N GLU A 20 -5.60 -1.04 -3.92
CA GLU A 20 -6.72 -1.53 -3.13
C GLU A 20 -6.66 -3.05 -3.12
N VAL A 21 -6.80 -3.66 -1.94
CA VAL A 21 -6.81 -5.11 -1.79
C VAL A 21 -8.26 -5.58 -1.73
N LEU A 22 -8.63 -6.44 -2.67
CA LEU A 22 -9.98 -6.98 -2.77
C LEU A 22 -10.01 -8.39 -2.19
N PHE A 23 -11.00 -8.64 -1.34
CA PHE A 23 -11.16 -9.93 -0.66
C PHE A 23 -12.18 -10.80 -1.40
N ASP A 24 -11.86 -12.06 -1.57
CA ASP A 24 -12.70 -13.03 -2.25
C ASP A 24 -13.09 -14.21 -1.38
N GLU A 25 -12.69 -14.20 -0.10
CA GLU A 25 -13.03 -15.24 0.87
C GLU A 25 -13.82 -14.68 2.05
N ASP A 26 -14.82 -15.44 2.50
CA ASP A 26 -15.61 -15.05 3.67
C ASP A 26 -14.73 -15.04 4.94
N PRO A 27 -15.02 -14.16 5.87
CA PRO A 27 -16.16 -13.24 5.95
C PRO A 27 -15.95 -11.92 5.20
N LEU A 28 -14.79 -11.69 4.58
CA LEU A 28 -14.48 -10.43 3.93
C LEU A 28 -14.81 -10.38 2.42
N ALA A 29 -15.36 -11.47 1.88
CA ALA A 29 -15.69 -11.55 0.45
C ALA A 29 -16.55 -10.36 0.01
N GLY A 30 -16.16 -9.71 -1.09
CA GLY A 30 -16.85 -8.53 -1.60
C GLY A 30 -16.41 -7.21 -0.97
N MET A 31 -15.56 -7.27 0.04
CA MET A 31 -15.00 -6.09 0.70
C MET A 31 -13.64 -5.76 0.12
N LYS A 32 -13.20 -4.51 0.30
CA LYS A 32 -11.85 -4.11 -0.08
C LYS A 32 -11.20 -3.27 1.03
N LEU A 33 -9.88 -3.37 1.12
CA LEU A 33 -9.07 -2.53 2.00
C LEU A 33 -8.39 -1.47 1.14
N VAL A 34 -8.65 -0.21 1.45
CA VAL A 34 -8.13 0.94 0.69
C VAL A 34 -7.05 1.66 1.48
N GLY A 35 -6.29 2.51 0.80
CA GLY A 35 -5.31 3.36 1.47
C GLY A 35 -3.86 2.96 1.27
N PHE A 36 -3.60 1.88 0.53
CA PHE A 36 -2.23 1.57 0.10
C PHE A 36 -1.82 2.55 -0.98
N SER A 37 -0.56 2.96 -0.96
CA SER A 37 -0.01 3.84 -1.99
C SER A 37 1.29 3.28 -2.52
N LEU A 38 1.49 3.45 -3.82
CA LEU A 38 2.73 3.07 -4.49
C LEU A 38 3.48 4.33 -4.85
N TRP A 39 4.72 4.42 -4.41
CA TRP A 39 5.56 5.60 -4.57
C TRP A 39 6.82 5.27 -5.35
N ARG A 40 7.40 6.30 -5.97
CA ARG A 40 8.71 6.17 -6.61
C ARG A 40 9.70 7.08 -5.89
N SER A 41 10.81 6.50 -5.44
CA SER A 41 11.86 7.26 -4.77
C SER A 41 12.67 8.08 -5.78
N THR A 42 13.55 8.95 -5.27
CA THR A 42 14.47 9.72 -6.10
C THR A 42 15.37 8.84 -6.97
N ASP A 43 15.68 7.64 -6.47
CA ASP A 43 16.53 6.68 -7.18
C ASP A 43 15.76 5.90 -8.26
N GLY A 44 14.46 6.12 -8.37
CA GLY A 44 13.63 5.41 -9.33
C GLY A 44 13.05 4.10 -8.80
N ASP A 45 13.38 3.71 -7.58
CA ASP A 45 12.84 2.51 -6.95
C ASP A 45 11.40 2.75 -6.48
N GLU A 46 10.58 1.73 -6.61
CA GLU A 46 9.20 1.78 -6.16
C GLU A 46 9.05 1.14 -4.79
N TYR A 47 8.19 1.74 -3.97
CA TYR A 47 7.89 1.18 -2.65
C TYR A 47 6.43 1.41 -2.31
N VAL A 48 5.92 0.59 -1.38
CA VAL A 48 4.52 0.60 -0.96
C VAL A 48 4.42 1.15 0.45
N THR A 49 3.43 2.01 0.68
CA THR A 49 3.05 2.43 2.02
C THR A 49 1.66 1.88 2.35
N PHE A 50 1.46 1.51 3.60
CA PHE A 50 0.20 0.96 4.09
C PHE A 50 -0.76 2.07 4.49
N PRO A 51 -2.07 1.76 4.53
CA PRO A 51 -3.03 2.70 5.10
C PRO A 51 -2.65 3.03 6.53
N SER A 52 -2.57 4.32 6.82
CA SER A 52 -2.11 4.78 8.11
C SER A 52 -2.82 6.07 8.50
N ARG A 53 -2.70 6.43 9.78
CA ARG A 53 -3.17 7.72 10.25
C ARG A 53 -1.99 8.51 10.82
N ALA A 54 -2.04 9.82 10.66
CA ALA A 54 -1.05 10.71 11.23
C ALA A 54 -1.55 11.20 12.58
N ILE A 55 -0.64 11.24 13.57
CA ILE A 55 -0.91 11.78 14.91
C ILE A 55 0.14 12.83 15.19
N GLY A 56 -0.28 13.98 15.74
CA GLY A 56 0.61 15.10 16.03
C GLY A 56 0.70 16.08 14.88
N ALA A 57 1.55 17.10 15.03
CA ALA A 57 1.72 18.15 14.06
C ALA A 57 3.19 18.53 13.92
N GLY A 58 3.57 19.05 12.73
CA GLY A 58 4.93 19.49 12.48
C GLY A 58 5.94 18.36 12.61
N THR A 59 7.03 18.63 13.32
CA THR A 59 8.12 17.68 13.51
C THR A 59 7.75 16.51 14.44
N GLU A 60 6.64 16.64 15.19
CA GLU A 60 6.17 15.59 16.09
C GLU A 60 5.16 14.66 15.43
N ARG A 61 4.87 14.86 14.16
CA ARG A 61 3.92 14.01 13.44
C ARG A 61 4.47 12.59 13.31
N LYS A 62 3.66 11.62 13.73
CA LYS A 62 3.96 10.19 13.60
C LYS A 62 2.85 9.51 12.81
N TYR A 63 3.21 8.47 12.08
CA TYR A 63 2.27 7.68 11.28
C TYR A 63 2.13 6.30 11.89
N PHE A 64 0.88 5.85 12.01
CA PHE A 64 0.55 4.54 12.56
C PHE A 64 -0.22 3.75 11.52
N ASP A 65 0.33 2.64 11.08
CA ASP A 65 -0.30 1.78 10.09
C ASP A 65 -1.53 1.09 10.68
N TYR A 66 -2.61 1.03 9.89
CA TYR A 66 -3.80 0.28 10.26
C TYR A 66 -3.60 -1.22 10.06
N LEU A 67 -2.84 -1.60 9.02
CA LEU A 67 -2.49 -2.99 8.78
C LEU A 67 -1.12 -3.26 9.38
N ARG A 68 -1.07 -4.19 10.33
CA ARG A 68 0.16 -4.48 11.07
C ARG A 68 0.30 -5.98 11.25
N SER A 69 1.55 -6.44 11.40
CA SER A 69 1.77 -7.81 11.84
C SER A 69 1.22 -7.97 13.27
N ALA A 70 0.42 -8.99 13.50
CA ALA A 70 -0.16 -9.25 14.82
C ALA A 70 0.91 -9.47 15.88
N GLU A 71 2.07 -9.99 15.49
CA GLU A 71 3.19 -10.27 16.39
C GLU A 71 4.37 -9.31 16.23
N GLY A 72 4.20 -8.25 15.41
CA GLY A 72 5.23 -7.24 15.21
C GLY A 72 6.39 -7.71 14.34
N LEU A 73 6.17 -8.67 13.43
CA LEU A 73 7.21 -9.23 12.59
C LEU A 73 7.36 -8.44 11.28
N SER A 74 8.52 -7.83 11.09
CA SER A 74 8.80 -7.05 9.89
C SER A 74 8.74 -7.88 8.61
N ALA A 75 9.05 -9.16 8.69
CA ALA A 75 8.98 -10.06 7.54
C ALA A 75 7.56 -10.22 6.99
N GLU A 76 6.56 -10.18 7.86
CA GLU A 76 5.16 -10.26 7.43
C GLU A 76 4.72 -8.99 6.71
N VAL A 77 5.16 -7.83 7.20
CA VAL A 77 4.90 -6.54 6.55
C VAL A 77 5.57 -6.51 5.17
N LYS A 78 6.82 -6.93 5.11
CA LYS A 78 7.58 -6.98 3.85
C LYS A 78 6.91 -7.90 2.83
N ARG A 79 6.39 -9.04 3.27
CA ARG A 79 5.72 -10.00 2.39
C ARG A 79 4.51 -9.36 1.67
N VAL A 80 3.72 -8.57 2.40
CA VAL A 80 2.57 -7.87 1.80
C VAL A 80 3.04 -6.80 0.82
N LYS A 81 4.05 -6.02 1.19
CA LYS A 81 4.60 -4.99 0.30
C LYS A 81 5.16 -5.60 -0.98
N ASP A 82 5.92 -6.69 -0.87
CA ASP A 82 6.49 -7.38 -2.02
C ASP A 82 5.41 -7.97 -2.93
N TRP A 83 4.32 -8.47 -2.35
CA TRP A 83 3.19 -8.98 -3.11
C TRP A 83 2.53 -7.87 -3.92
N ILE A 84 2.26 -6.72 -3.31
CA ILE A 84 1.65 -5.59 -4.01
C ILE A 84 2.55 -5.10 -5.14
N LEU A 85 3.86 -4.96 -4.88
CA LEU A 85 4.82 -4.56 -5.90
C LEU A 85 4.90 -5.57 -7.05
N GLY A 86 4.89 -6.86 -6.73
CA GLY A 86 4.91 -7.92 -7.74
C GLY A 86 3.68 -7.87 -8.63
N GLU A 87 2.51 -7.66 -8.05
CA GLU A 87 1.27 -7.52 -8.81
C GLU A 87 1.28 -6.27 -9.69
N TYR A 88 1.82 -5.16 -9.18
CA TYR A 88 1.94 -3.94 -9.97
C TYR A 88 2.82 -4.16 -11.19
N ARG A 89 3.99 -4.77 -11.01
CA ARG A 89 4.93 -5.02 -12.09
C ARG A 89 4.35 -5.99 -13.13
N ALA A 90 3.64 -7.01 -12.67
CA ALA A 90 2.95 -7.95 -13.56
C ALA A 90 1.87 -7.24 -14.38
N SER A 91 1.13 -6.32 -13.80
CA SER A 91 0.09 -5.57 -14.50
C SER A 91 0.68 -4.63 -15.56
N ARG A 92 1.90 -4.13 -15.34
CA ARG A 92 2.57 -3.23 -16.29
C ARG A 92 3.31 -3.98 -17.39
N ALA A 93 3.65 -5.23 -17.16
CA ALA A 93 4.37 -6.06 -18.15
C ALA A 93 3.43 -6.67 -19.19
N ALA A 94 2.12 -6.63 -18.97
CA ALA A 94 1.13 -7.21 -19.87
C ALA A 94 0.90 -6.37 -21.14
#